data_8a6cbe5761cca9d6512685abffd297a5
#
_entry.id   8a6cbe5761cca9d6512685abffd297a5
#
_cell.length_a   1.000
_cell.length_b   1.000
_cell.length_c   1.000
_cell.angle_alpha   90.00
_cell.angle_beta   90.00
_cell.angle_gamma   90.00
#
_symmetry.space_group_name_H-M   'P 1'
#
loop_
_entity.id
_entity.type
_entity.pdbx_description
1 polymer ?
#
loop_
_entity_poly.entity_id
_entity_poly.type
_entity_poly.pdbx_seq_one_letter_code
_entity_poly.pdbx_strand_id
1 'polypeptide(L)'
;VLEKLAAKIDVYAAIVILPGVNDGDVLEETLSWLENIGVKGVILMRFANGEEQGLILANSPILEGQRMHTAEEFRTLVAEAASRHPNLRLSGTPLFDPLFDSPFAIRKEEELLSHLPRVAKKVSVVTGAVAAPYIAEILAKCGGDPSMVVPVKKEIACLMTIDDLKALDAEQLADVVIIPGRAFVHDAEAESVLGRQVVRGPEMLTADGETSMGMD
;
A
#
# COMPACT_ATOMS: atom_id res chain seq x y z
N VAL A 1 -23.84 -19.33 -1.92
CA VAL A 1 -22.80 -19.58 -2.96
C VAL A 1 -21.43 -19.61 -2.29
N LEU A 2 -21.07 -18.60 -1.48
CA LEU A 2 -19.76 -18.47 -0.84
C LEU A 2 -19.40 -19.68 0.04
N GLU A 3 -20.33 -20.13 0.89
CA GLU A 3 -20.16 -21.31 1.74
C GLU A 3 -19.83 -22.59 0.93
N LYS A 4 -20.49 -22.78 -0.22
CA LYS A 4 -20.20 -23.92 -1.12
C LYS A 4 -18.82 -23.82 -1.79
N LEU A 5 -18.31 -22.61 -1.99
CA LEU A 5 -16.98 -22.39 -2.54
C LEU A 5 -15.91 -22.61 -1.46
N ALA A 6 -16.10 -22.03 -0.28
CA ALA A 6 -15.16 -22.15 0.84
C ALA A 6 -14.95 -23.63 1.28
N ALA A 7 -15.97 -24.48 1.09
CA ALA A 7 -15.85 -25.92 1.33
C ALA A 7 -15.01 -26.68 0.30
N LYS A 8 -14.63 -26.07 -0.83
CA LYS A 8 -13.95 -26.73 -1.95
C LYS A 8 -12.61 -26.13 -2.34
N ILE A 9 -12.46 -24.85 -2.13
CA ILE A 9 -11.26 -24.09 -2.50
C ILE A 9 -10.95 -23.07 -1.42
N ASP A 10 -9.72 -22.60 -1.37
CA ASP A 10 -9.35 -21.48 -0.52
C ASP A 10 -10.00 -20.20 -1.07
N VAL A 11 -10.77 -19.53 -0.21
CA VAL A 11 -11.50 -18.31 -0.54
C VAL A 11 -10.98 -17.18 0.30
N TYR A 12 -10.69 -16.06 -0.36
CA TYR A 12 -10.36 -14.79 0.27
C TYR A 12 -11.42 -13.77 -0.07
N ALA A 13 -11.90 -13.05 0.93
CA ALA A 13 -12.88 -11.98 0.76
C ALA A 13 -12.19 -10.60 0.81
N ALA A 14 -12.76 -9.62 0.11
CA ALA A 14 -12.35 -8.23 0.21
C ALA A 14 -13.54 -7.39 0.68
N ILE A 15 -13.35 -6.57 1.71
CA ILE A 15 -14.41 -5.76 2.32
C ILE A 15 -13.94 -4.32 2.41
N VAL A 16 -14.67 -3.39 1.79
CA VAL A 16 -14.43 -1.95 1.97
C VAL A 16 -15.04 -1.52 3.31
N ILE A 17 -14.24 -0.89 4.15
CA ILE A 17 -14.65 -0.45 5.49
C ILE A 17 -14.99 1.04 5.47
N LEU A 18 -16.25 1.34 5.71
CA LEU A 18 -16.79 2.70 5.80
C LEU A 18 -17.04 3.06 7.27
N PRO A 19 -16.41 4.13 7.80
CA PRO A 19 -16.63 4.58 9.18
C PRO A 19 -18.08 4.85 9.49
N GLY A 20 -18.56 4.27 10.59
CA GLY A 20 -19.94 4.42 11.07
C GLY A 20 -20.98 3.62 10.28
N VAL A 21 -20.56 2.81 9.30
CA VAL A 21 -21.45 1.98 8.49
C VAL A 21 -21.20 0.50 8.77
N ASN A 22 -19.97 0.05 8.57
CA ASN A 22 -19.61 -1.35 8.73
C ASN A 22 -18.25 -1.56 9.41
N ASP A 23 -17.83 -0.65 10.27
CA ASP A 23 -16.58 -0.69 11.04
C ASP A 23 -16.76 -1.11 12.51
N GLY A 24 -17.99 -1.41 12.93
CA GLY A 24 -18.35 -1.88 14.27
C GLY A 24 -18.92 -3.30 14.26
N ASP A 25 -20.10 -3.46 14.90
CA ASP A 25 -20.76 -4.77 15.07
C ASP A 25 -21.02 -5.48 13.74
N VAL A 26 -21.31 -4.72 12.66
CA VAL A 26 -21.53 -5.27 11.32
C VAL A 26 -20.25 -5.94 10.80
N LEU A 27 -19.08 -5.37 11.03
CA LEU A 27 -17.80 -6.00 10.68
C LEU A 27 -17.59 -7.28 11.48
N GLU A 28 -17.82 -7.22 12.78
CA GLU A 28 -17.63 -8.36 13.69
C GLU A 28 -18.52 -9.55 13.31
N GLU A 29 -19.81 -9.30 13.05
CA GLU A 29 -20.75 -10.31 12.58
C GLU A 29 -20.32 -10.89 11.22
N THR A 30 -19.87 -10.03 10.30
CA THR A 30 -19.41 -10.45 8.98
C THR A 30 -18.17 -11.35 9.07
N LEU A 31 -17.16 -10.95 9.86
CA LEU A 31 -15.95 -11.72 10.06
C LEU A 31 -16.23 -13.06 10.74
N SER A 32 -17.07 -13.06 11.77
CA SER A 32 -17.50 -14.28 12.45
C SER A 32 -18.22 -15.24 11.49
N TRP A 33 -19.09 -14.70 10.63
CA TRP A 33 -19.75 -15.52 9.63
C TRP A 33 -18.77 -16.10 8.61
N LEU A 34 -17.84 -15.28 8.09
CA LEU A 34 -16.82 -15.73 7.12
C LEU A 34 -15.91 -16.81 7.72
N GLU A 35 -15.49 -16.66 8.98
CA GLU A 35 -14.71 -17.64 9.71
C GLU A 35 -15.49 -18.97 9.85
N ASN A 36 -16.77 -18.91 10.23
CA ASN A 36 -17.63 -20.08 10.41
C ASN A 36 -17.86 -20.89 9.13
N ILE A 37 -17.94 -20.22 7.98
CA ILE A 37 -18.09 -20.91 6.68
C ILE A 37 -16.77 -21.37 6.05
N GLY A 38 -15.64 -21.15 6.73
CA GLY A 38 -14.33 -21.65 6.32
C GLY A 38 -13.60 -20.79 5.28
N VAL A 39 -13.89 -19.47 5.19
CA VAL A 39 -13.09 -18.53 4.42
C VAL A 39 -11.68 -18.45 5.02
N LYS A 40 -10.66 -18.44 4.20
CA LYS A 40 -9.26 -18.47 4.64
C LYS A 40 -8.75 -17.12 5.07
N GLY A 41 -9.17 -16.06 4.42
CA GLY A 41 -8.74 -14.74 4.80
C GLY A 41 -9.62 -13.62 4.26
N VAL A 42 -9.41 -12.44 4.81
CA VAL A 42 -10.13 -11.22 4.45
C VAL A 42 -9.15 -10.07 4.30
N ILE A 43 -9.28 -9.35 3.19
CA ILE A 43 -8.60 -8.09 2.96
C ILE A 43 -9.57 -6.97 3.33
N LEU A 44 -9.29 -6.26 4.40
CA LEU A 44 -10.02 -5.07 4.79
C LEU A 44 -9.48 -3.88 3.98
N MET A 45 -10.35 -3.20 3.26
CA MET A 45 -9.98 -2.09 2.39
C MET A 45 -10.41 -0.77 3.04
N ARG A 46 -9.46 0.10 3.36
CA ARG A 46 -9.79 1.43 3.86
C ARG A 46 -10.55 2.22 2.79
N PHE A 47 -11.73 2.71 3.13
CA PHE A 47 -12.49 3.56 2.23
C PHE A 47 -11.71 4.83 1.92
N ALA A 48 -11.55 5.11 0.64
CA ALA A 48 -10.85 6.27 0.12
C ALA A 48 -11.86 7.28 -0.42
N ASN A 49 -11.84 8.51 0.10
CA ASN A 49 -12.77 9.58 -0.26
C ASN A 49 -12.07 10.95 -0.38
N GLY A 50 -10.74 10.99 -0.29
CA GLY A 50 -9.92 12.19 -0.35
C GLY A 50 -8.98 12.23 -1.55
N GLU A 51 -8.53 13.42 -1.90
CA GLU A 51 -7.62 13.65 -3.03
C GLU A 51 -6.26 12.96 -2.83
N GLU A 52 -5.75 12.99 -1.61
CA GLU A 52 -4.49 12.34 -1.22
C GLU A 52 -4.51 10.83 -1.41
N GLN A 53 -5.68 10.23 -1.46
CA GLN A 53 -5.85 8.80 -1.70
C GLN A 53 -6.00 8.46 -3.19
N GLY A 54 -6.10 9.46 -4.05
CA GLY A 54 -6.12 9.31 -5.50
C GLY A 54 -7.42 8.81 -6.12
N LEU A 55 -8.49 8.70 -5.32
CA LEU A 55 -9.79 8.19 -5.77
C LEU A 55 -10.85 9.30 -5.82
N ILE A 56 -10.51 10.42 -6.42
CA ILE A 56 -11.48 11.49 -6.69
C ILE A 56 -11.91 11.42 -8.15
N LEU A 57 -13.22 11.30 -8.36
CA LEU A 57 -13.82 11.42 -9.65
C LEU A 57 -14.30 12.87 -9.86
N ALA A 58 -13.82 13.52 -10.93
CA ALA A 58 -14.21 14.87 -11.30
C ALA A 58 -14.04 15.91 -10.15
N ASN A 59 -12.97 15.80 -9.36
CA ASN A 59 -12.67 16.69 -8.23
C ASN A 59 -13.75 16.70 -7.12
N SER A 60 -14.53 15.65 -7.02
CA SER A 60 -15.55 15.50 -5.98
C SER A 60 -15.29 14.23 -5.17
N PRO A 61 -15.56 14.22 -3.86
CA PRO A 61 -15.48 12.99 -3.08
C PRO A 61 -16.45 11.95 -3.62
N ILE A 62 -16.10 10.67 -3.50
CA ILE A 62 -16.94 9.54 -3.98
C ILE A 62 -18.29 9.53 -3.25
N LEU A 63 -18.29 9.82 -1.94
CA LEU A 63 -19.47 9.96 -1.12
C LEU A 63 -19.38 11.27 -0.34
N GLU A 64 -20.25 12.23 -0.69
CA GLU A 64 -20.28 13.51 0.00
C GLU A 64 -20.63 13.34 1.48
N GLY A 65 -19.87 14.01 2.34
CA GLY A 65 -20.07 13.96 3.79
C GLY A 65 -19.61 12.67 4.49
N GLN A 66 -19.19 11.64 3.76
CA GLN A 66 -18.68 10.40 4.36
C GLN A 66 -17.26 10.62 4.91
N ARG A 67 -17.09 10.39 6.21
CA ARG A 67 -15.79 10.37 6.87
C ARG A 67 -14.95 9.17 6.37
N MET A 68 -13.66 9.34 6.39
CA MET A 68 -12.68 8.26 6.19
C MET A 68 -12.01 7.92 7.53
N HIS A 69 -11.53 6.70 7.67
CA HIS A 69 -10.55 6.39 8.72
C HIS A 69 -9.21 7.06 8.39
N THR A 70 -8.53 7.58 9.39
CA THR A 70 -7.10 7.85 9.26
C THR A 70 -6.33 6.54 9.07
N ALA A 71 -5.09 6.62 8.61
CA ALA A 71 -4.24 5.43 8.49
C ALA A 71 -4.06 4.70 9.83
N GLU A 72 -3.95 5.46 10.94
CA GLU A 72 -3.77 4.91 12.28
C GLU A 72 -5.05 4.25 12.82
N GLU A 73 -6.21 4.92 12.67
CA GLU A 73 -7.50 4.33 13.05
C GLU A 73 -7.74 3.00 12.32
N PHE A 74 -7.44 2.98 11.02
CA PHE A 74 -7.63 1.78 10.20
C PHE A 74 -6.65 0.66 10.60
N ARG A 75 -5.38 0.99 10.85
CA ARG A 75 -4.39 0.05 11.36
C ARG A 75 -4.85 -0.61 12.66
N THR A 76 -5.34 0.20 13.60
CA THR A 76 -5.86 -0.29 14.89
C THR A 76 -7.04 -1.23 14.67
N LEU A 77 -8.00 -0.85 13.82
CA LEU A 77 -9.15 -1.67 13.49
C LEU A 77 -8.74 -3.04 12.92
N VAL A 78 -7.80 -3.06 11.97
CA VAL A 78 -7.31 -4.32 11.37
C VAL A 78 -6.60 -5.18 12.40
N ALA A 79 -5.76 -4.59 13.26
CA ALA A 79 -5.05 -5.32 14.31
C ALA A 79 -6.00 -5.95 15.33
N GLU A 80 -7.00 -5.20 15.77
CA GLU A 80 -8.02 -5.68 16.68
C GLU A 80 -8.87 -6.80 16.08
N ALA A 81 -9.31 -6.64 14.82
CA ALA A 81 -10.04 -7.66 14.10
C ALA A 81 -9.21 -8.95 13.97
N ALA A 82 -7.92 -8.85 13.61
CA ALA A 82 -7.03 -10.01 13.52
C ALA A 82 -6.84 -10.72 14.85
N SER A 83 -6.80 -9.96 15.95
CA SER A 83 -6.69 -10.53 17.31
C SER A 83 -7.95 -11.30 17.72
N ARG A 84 -9.14 -10.82 17.30
CA ARG A 84 -10.42 -11.48 17.62
C ARG A 84 -10.74 -12.68 16.73
N HIS A 85 -10.20 -12.70 15.50
CA HIS A 85 -10.44 -13.76 14.50
C HIS A 85 -9.13 -14.48 14.11
N PRO A 86 -8.51 -15.24 15.02
CA PRO A 86 -7.19 -15.84 14.79
C PRO A 86 -7.18 -16.94 13.71
N ASN A 87 -8.33 -17.46 13.31
CA ASN A 87 -8.45 -18.45 12.23
C ASN A 87 -8.66 -17.80 10.84
N LEU A 88 -8.86 -16.48 10.78
CA LEU A 88 -8.89 -15.74 9.54
C LEU A 88 -7.55 -15.06 9.28
N ARG A 89 -7.03 -15.23 8.06
CA ARG A 89 -5.90 -14.44 7.61
C ARG A 89 -6.38 -13.02 7.30
N LEU A 90 -6.16 -12.07 8.21
CA LEU A 90 -6.61 -10.68 8.05
C LEU A 90 -5.46 -9.76 7.65
N SER A 91 -5.69 -8.95 6.63
CA SER A 91 -4.80 -7.86 6.24
C SER A 91 -5.60 -6.61 5.88
N GLY A 92 -4.95 -5.45 5.92
CA GLY A 92 -5.54 -4.16 5.55
C GLY A 92 -4.87 -3.56 4.32
N THR A 93 -5.64 -2.91 3.48
CA THR A 93 -5.11 -2.14 2.35
C THR A 93 -5.57 -0.68 2.41
N PRO A 94 -4.72 0.32 2.11
CA PRO A 94 -3.33 0.13 1.77
C PRO A 94 -2.48 -0.22 3.00
N LEU A 95 -1.60 -1.21 2.83
CA LEU A 95 -0.37 -1.38 3.58
C LEU A 95 -0.48 -1.73 5.07
N PHE A 96 -1.36 -2.63 5.48
CA PHE A 96 -1.24 -3.15 6.82
C PHE A 96 -1.52 -4.66 6.91
N ASP A 97 -0.54 -5.40 7.37
CA ASP A 97 -0.63 -6.83 7.61
C ASP A 97 -0.17 -7.13 9.04
N PRO A 98 -1.09 -7.49 9.95
CA PRO A 98 -0.73 -7.75 11.35
C PRO A 98 0.22 -8.94 11.53
N LEU A 99 0.14 -9.95 10.65
CA LEU A 99 0.98 -11.14 10.75
C LEU A 99 2.45 -10.80 10.50
N PHE A 100 2.74 -9.98 9.50
CA PHE A 100 4.08 -9.57 9.13
C PHE A 100 4.48 -8.21 9.69
N ASP A 101 3.59 -7.56 10.44
CA ASP A 101 3.79 -6.18 10.93
C ASP A 101 4.20 -5.26 9.77
N SER A 102 3.41 -5.30 8.71
CA SER A 102 3.66 -4.54 7.51
C SER A 102 3.37 -3.03 7.70
N PRO A 103 3.75 -2.19 6.75
CA PRO A 103 4.17 -2.56 5.41
C PRO A 103 5.64 -2.92 5.32
N PHE A 104 5.97 -3.69 4.27
CA PHE A 104 7.34 -4.12 3.98
C PHE A 104 8.00 -4.90 5.12
N ALA A 105 7.43 -6.07 5.44
CA ALA A 105 7.93 -6.97 6.47
C ALA A 105 9.44 -7.24 6.37
N ILE A 106 9.98 -7.27 5.15
CA ILE A 106 11.42 -7.43 4.86
C ILE A 106 12.30 -6.47 5.68
N ARG A 107 11.80 -5.28 6.07
CA ARG A 107 12.58 -4.34 6.87
C ARG A 107 13.00 -4.88 8.24
N LYS A 108 12.28 -5.89 8.74
CA LYS A 108 12.54 -6.54 10.03
C LYS A 108 13.35 -7.83 9.91
N GLU A 109 13.52 -8.34 8.69
CA GLU A 109 14.22 -9.58 8.42
C GLU A 109 15.65 -9.32 7.94
N GLU A 110 16.60 -9.28 8.87
CA GLU A 110 18.02 -9.00 8.58
C GLU A 110 18.61 -9.98 7.58
N GLU A 111 18.19 -11.24 7.62
CA GLU A 111 18.65 -12.26 6.67
C GLU A 111 18.24 -11.90 5.24
N LEU A 112 16.97 -11.59 5.00
CA LEU A 112 16.49 -11.19 3.68
C LEU A 112 17.13 -9.88 3.21
N LEU A 113 17.27 -8.90 4.11
CA LEU A 113 17.94 -7.63 3.80
C LEU A 113 19.41 -7.83 3.40
N SER A 114 20.09 -8.83 3.97
CA SER A 114 21.49 -9.12 3.64
C SER A 114 21.68 -9.61 2.19
N HIS A 115 20.65 -10.18 1.58
CA HIS A 115 20.66 -10.62 0.19
C HIS A 115 20.36 -9.47 -0.81
N LEU A 116 19.87 -8.32 -0.33
CA LEU A 116 19.65 -7.18 -1.20
C LEU A 116 21.00 -6.54 -1.60
N PRO A 117 21.11 -6.07 -2.86
CA PRO A 117 22.31 -5.37 -3.29
C PRO A 117 22.48 -4.07 -2.49
N ARG A 118 23.72 -3.73 -2.19
CA ARG A 118 24.02 -2.42 -1.60
C ARG A 118 23.72 -1.30 -2.58
N VAL A 119 23.11 -0.24 -2.07
CA VAL A 119 22.83 0.96 -2.87
C VAL A 119 24.14 1.67 -3.18
N ALA A 120 24.51 1.72 -4.45
CA ALA A 120 25.78 2.30 -4.92
C ALA A 120 25.61 3.62 -5.68
N LYS A 121 24.39 3.98 -6.08
CA LYS A 121 24.11 5.17 -6.90
C LYS A 121 23.15 6.11 -6.18
N LYS A 122 23.37 7.41 -6.37
CA LYS A 122 22.41 8.42 -5.94
C LYS A 122 21.26 8.48 -6.94
N VAL A 123 20.05 8.20 -6.48
CA VAL A 123 18.80 8.28 -7.26
C VAL A 123 17.74 8.94 -6.39
N SER A 124 16.66 9.43 -6.98
CA SER A 124 15.46 9.81 -6.24
C SER A 124 14.40 8.73 -6.42
N VAL A 125 13.88 8.20 -5.32
CA VAL A 125 12.81 7.20 -5.31
C VAL A 125 11.51 7.89 -4.96
N VAL A 126 10.71 8.18 -5.98
CA VAL A 126 9.40 8.83 -5.81
C VAL A 126 8.36 7.77 -5.45
N THR A 127 7.61 8.01 -4.38
CA THR A 127 6.61 7.05 -3.88
C THR A 127 5.46 7.74 -3.16
N GLY A 128 4.44 6.97 -2.77
CA GLY A 128 3.32 7.46 -1.97
C GLY A 128 3.72 7.76 -0.52
N ALA A 129 3.00 8.69 0.11
CA ALA A 129 3.30 9.16 1.46
C ALA A 129 3.32 8.04 2.51
N VAL A 130 2.47 7.02 2.36
CA VAL A 130 2.39 5.88 3.30
C VAL A 130 3.61 4.96 3.19
N ALA A 131 4.12 4.73 1.98
CA ALA A 131 5.25 3.82 1.76
C ALA A 131 6.61 4.48 2.03
N ALA A 132 6.70 5.79 1.91
CA ALA A 132 7.95 6.53 1.97
C ALA A 132 8.82 6.24 3.22
N PRO A 133 8.31 6.28 4.47
CA PRO A 133 9.13 6.03 5.65
C PRO A 133 9.71 4.61 5.68
N TYR A 134 8.99 3.63 5.18
CA TYR A 134 9.43 2.23 5.16
C TYR A 134 10.48 1.96 4.09
N ILE A 135 10.31 2.57 2.91
CA ILE A 135 11.33 2.51 1.84
C ILE A 135 12.61 3.21 2.31
N ALA A 136 12.50 4.34 3.00
CA ALA A 136 13.65 5.04 3.56
C ALA A 136 14.41 4.17 4.59
N GLU A 137 13.69 3.47 5.46
CA GLU A 137 14.28 2.51 6.42
C GLU A 137 15.03 1.38 5.69
N ILE A 138 14.43 0.76 4.66
CA ILE A 138 15.06 -0.30 3.88
C ILE A 138 16.31 0.22 3.17
N LEU A 139 16.22 1.38 2.52
CA LEU A 139 17.37 1.99 1.85
C LEU A 139 18.54 2.24 2.82
N ALA A 140 18.25 2.75 4.01
CA ALA A 140 19.27 2.95 5.04
C ALA A 140 19.96 1.63 5.42
N LYS A 141 19.20 0.56 5.61
CA LYS A 141 19.74 -0.76 5.92
C LYS A 141 20.58 -1.36 4.77
N CYS A 142 20.27 -0.99 3.53
CA CYS A 142 21.03 -1.38 2.34
C CYS A 142 22.22 -0.43 2.03
N GLY A 143 22.53 0.49 2.92
CA GLY A 143 23.65 1.44 2.75
C GLY A 143 23.34 2.64 1.84
N GLY A 144 22.06 2.88 1.53
CA GLY A 144 21.60 4.07 0.81
C GLY A 144 21.31 5.23 1.77
N ASP A 145 21.10 6.41 1.18
CA ASP A 145 20.67 7.59 1.91
C ASP A 145 19.13 7.65 1.97
N PRO A 146 18.51 7.67 3.16
CA PRO A 146 17.05 7.83 3.30
C PRO A 146 16.48 9.05 2.59
N SER A 147 17.27 10.12 2.42
CA SER A 147 16.85 11.34 1.71
C SER A 147 16.62 11.13 0.20
N MET A 148 17.03 9.99 -0.33
CA MET A 148 16.68 9.59 -1.71
C MET A 148 15.18 9.35 -1.90
N VAL A 149 14.42 9.08 -0.83
CA VAL A 149 12.98 8.83 -0.92
C VAL A 149 12.22 10.14 -0.90
N VAL A 150 11.47 10.37 -1.96
CA VAL A 150 10.71 11.60 -2.19
C VAL A 150 9.22 11.25 -2.21
N PRO A 151 8.47 11.55 -1.14
CA PRO A 151 7.04 11.29 -1.11
C PRO A 151 6.27 12.30 -1.96
N VAL A 152 5.28 11.81 -2.70
CA VAL A 152 4.19 12.66 -3.22
C VAL A 152 3.08 12.77 -2.18
N LYS A 153 2.12 13.69 -2.39
CA LYS A 153 0.97 13.85 -1.48
C LYS A 153 0.04 12.64 -1.47
N LYS A 154 -0.02 11.88 -2.57
CA LYS A 154 -0.83 10.67 -2.66
C LYS A 154 -0.36 9.61 -1.66
N GLU A 155 -1.29 8.99 -0.96
CA GLU A 155 -0.99 7.89 -0.04
C GLU A 155 -0.53 6.64 -0.78
N ILE A 156 -1.22 6.30 -1.88
CA ILE A 156 -1.00 5.09 -2.68
C ILE A 156 -0.15 5.42 -3.91
N ALA A 157 1.05 4.88 -3.94
CA ALA A 157 2.05 5.18 -4.96
C ALA A 157 1.60 4.88 -6.40
N CYS A 158 0.86 3.78 -6.63
CA CYS A 158 0.40 3.41 -7.97
C CYS A 158 -0.71 4.34 -8.51
N LEU A 159 -1.34 5.15 -7.67
CA LEU A 159 -2.33 6.13 -8.08
C LEU A 159 -1.72 7.50 -8.40
N MET A 160 -0.41 7.60 -8.38
CA MET A 160 0.35 8.80 -8.76
C MET A 160 0.05 9.19 -10.21
N THR A 161 -0.16 10.48 -10.42
CA THR A 161 -0.41 11.10 -11.71
C THR A 161 0.68 12.09 -12.08
N ILE A 162 0.62 12.63 -13.29
CA ILE A 162 1.59 13.64 -13.73
C ILE A 162 1.53 14.92 -12.88
N ASP A 163 0.37 15.27 -12.34
CA ASP A 163 0.22 16.47 -11.51
C ASP A 163 0.90 16.30 -10.15
N ASP A 164 0.98 15.09 -9.64
CA ASP A 164 1.76 14.78 -8.44
C ASP A 164 3.26 14.97 -8.69
N LEU A 165 3.75 14.61 -9.89
CA LEU A 165 5.13 14.83 -10.28
C LEU A 165 5.46 16.31 -10.53
N LYS A 166 4.55 17.08 -11.12
CA LYS A 166 4.69 18.55 -11.30
C LYS A 166 4.81 19.29 -9.96
N ALA A 167 4.23 18.74 -8.91
CA ALA A 167 4.28 19.36 -7.57
C ALA A 167 5.61 19.13 -6.85
N LEU A 168 6.49 18.28 -7.37
CA LEU A 168 7.81 18.05 -6.81
C LEU A 168 8.79 19.16 -7.17
N ASP A 169 9.71 19.46 -6.25
CA ASP A 169 10.83 20.36 -6.54
C ASP A 169 11.91 19.61 -7.34
N ALA A 170 11.88 19.79 -8.66
CA ALA A 170 12.80 19.11 -9.57
C ALA A 170 14.28 19.43 -9.34
N GLU A 171 14.61 20.54 -8.69
CA GLU A 171 16.00 20.94 -8.38
C GLU A 171 16.61 20.06 -7.28
N GLN A 172 15.76 19.51 -6.40
CA GLN A 172 16.18 18.61 -5.32
C GLN A 172 16.30 17.15 -5.75
N LEU A 173 15.83 16.82 -6.96
CA LEU A 173 15.87 15.45 -7.47
C LEU A 173 17.25 15.10 -8.04
N ALA A 174 17.63 13.83 -7.88
CA ALA A 174 18.82 13.28 -8.55
C ALA A 174 18.61 13.20 -10.07
N ASP A 175 19.71 12.98 -10.81
CA ASP A 175 19.67 12.87 -12.28
C ASP A 175 18.81 11.70 -12.76
N VAL A 176 18.69 10.67 -11.93
CA VAL A 176 17.81 9.51 -12.17
C VAL A 176 16.72 9.49 -11.12
N VAL A 177 15.48 9.41 -11.58
CA VAL A 177 14.28 9.33 -10.74
C VAL A 177 13.59 8.00 -10.98
N ILE A 178 13.38 7.26 -9.90
CA ILE A 178 12.61 6.00 -9.93
C ILE A 178 11.17 6.32 -9.53
N ILE A 179 10.22 5.97 -10.37
CA ILE A 179 8.79 6.08 -10.10
C ILE A 179 8.16 4.70 -9.91
N PRO A 180 6.99 4.57 -9.23
CA PRO A 180 6.31 3.28 -9.11
C PRO A 180 6.03 2.63 -10.46
N GLY A 181 6.23 1.31 -10.57
CA GLY A 181 6.03 0.57 -11.82
C GLY A 181 4.63 0.75 -12.41
N ARG A 182 3.61 0.87 -11.54
CA ARG A 182 2.19 1.04 -11.92
C ARG A 182 1.67 2.47 -11.85
N ALA A 183 2.55 3.48 -11.77
CA ALA A 183 2.10 4.88 -11.76
C ALA A 183 1.34 5.21 -13.05
N PHE A 184 0.23 5.96 -12.93
CA PHE A 184 -0.57 6.43 -14.08
C PHE A 184 0.08 7.65 -14.75
N VAL A 185 1.30 7.46 -15.24
CA VAL A 185 2.11 8.47 -15.90
C VAL A 185 2.85 7.82 -17.06
N HIS A 186 2.97 8.48 -18.19
CA HIS A 186 3.87 8.05 -19.26
C HIS A 186 5.31 8.49 -18.96
N ASP A 187 6.29 7.60 -19.21
CA ASP A 187 7.69 7.87 -18.87
C ASP A 187 8.21 9.13 -19.54
N ALA A 188 7.92 9.30 -20.84
CA ALA A 188 8.34 10.48 -21.60
C ALA A 188 7.72 11.79 -21.04
N GLU A 189 6.50 11.73 -20.54
CA GLU A 189 5.84 12.87 -19.91
C GLU A 189 6.46 13.17 -18.55
N ALA A 190 6.73 12.14 -17.74
CA ALA A 190 7.43 12.28 -16.46
C ALA A 190 8.84 12.87 -16.66
N GLU A 191 9.60 12.37 -17.62
CA GLU A 191 10.92 12.92 -17.96
C GLU A 191 10.85 14.40 -18.37
N SER A 192 9.86 14.75 -19.21
CA SER A 192 9.66 16.12 -19.67
C SER A 192 9.34 17.09 -18.52
N VAL A 193 8.52 16.64 -17.56
CA VAL A 193 8.11 17.46 -16.41
C VAL A 193 9.22 17.60 -15.39
N LEU A 194 9.92 16.52 -15.09
CA LEU A 194 10.97 16.50 -14.07
C LEU A 194 12.32 17.00 -14.59
N GLY A 195 12.53 17.02 -15.90
CA GLY A 195 13.83 17.34 -16.51
C GLY A 195 14.92 16.34 -16.08
N ARG A 196 14.55 15.10 -15.79
CA ARG A 196 15.43 14.02 -15.31
C ARG A 196 15.15 12.73 -16.04
N GLN A 197 16.12 11.81 -16.06
CA GLN A 197 15.88 10.46 -16.53
C GLN A 197 14.92 9.75 -15.59
N VAL A 198 13.86 9.14 -16.14
CA VAL A 198 12.87 8.39 -15.36
C VAL A 198 13.02 6.89 -15.60
N VAL A 199 12.99 6.13 -14.52
CA VAL A 199 13.04 4.67 -14.53
C VAL A 199 11.88 4.15 -13.72
N ARG A 200 11.19 3.13 -14.25
CA ARG A 200 10.13 2.46 -13.49
C ARG A 200 10.70 1.45 -12.52
N GLY A 201 10.18 1.47 -11.34
CA GLY A 201 10.38 0.39 -10.38
C GLY A 201 9.61 -0.87 -10.78
N PRO A 202 9.76 -1.98 -10.04
CA PRO A 202 9.03 -3.22 -10.29
C PRO A 202 7.51 -3.01 -10.28
N GLU A 203 6.80 -3.70 -11.18
CA GLU A 203 5.33 -3.63 -11.26
C GLU A 203 4.65 -4.33 -10.07
N MET A 204 5.32 -5.31 -9.47
CA MET A 204 4.81 -6.21 -8.44
C MET A 204 5.28 -5.85 -7.03
N LEU A 205 5.78 -4.64 -6.79
CA LEU A 205 5.94 -4.14 -5.43
C LEU A 205 4.56 -3.90 -4.82
N THR A 206 3.95 -5.00 -4.41
CA THR A 206 2.78 -4.92 -3.55
C THR A 206 3.24 -4.64 -2.14
N ALA A 207 2.50 -3.82 -1.49
CA ALA A 207 2.77 -3.33 -0.17
C ALA A 207 2.79 -4.40 0.92
N ASP A 208 2.18 -5.50 0.70
CA ASP A 208 2.05 -6.64 1.60
C ASP A 208 3.17 -7.69 1.45
N GLY A 209 3.99 -7.61 0.41
CA GLY A 209 5.11 -8.53 0.21
C GLY A 209 4.74 -10.00 -0.05
N GLU A 210 3.50 -10.39 0.20
CA GLU A 210 3.06 -11.78 0.05
C GLU A 210 3.03 -12.26 -1.40
N THR A 211 2.69 -11.37 -2.32
CA THR A 211 2.59 -11.73 -3.74
C THR A 211 3.93 -11.85 -4.45
N SER A 212 5.00 -11.33 -3.87
CA SER A 212 6.34 -11.45 -4.45
C SER A 212 7.09 -12.71 -4.04
N MET A 213 6.65 -13.40 -3.00
CA MET A 213 7.32 -14.61 -2.48
C MET A 213 6.58 -15.93 -2.77
N GLY A 214 5.41 -15.88 -3.39
CA GLY A 214 4.57 -17.04 -3.70
C GLY A 214 4.40 -17.37 -5.17
N MET A 215 5.20 -16.76 -6.06
CA MET A 215 5.13 -16.99 -7.51
C MET A 215 6.46 -17.57 -8.02
N ASP A 216 6.90 -18.69 -7.46
CA ASP A 216 7.85 -19.63 -8.06
C ASP A 216 7.10 -20.88 -8.53
#